data_3bdd752fbbb71e0e70a9d32e0f53819b
#
_entry.id   3bdd752fbbb71e0e70a9d32e0f53819b
#
_cell.length_a   1.000
_cell.length_b   1.000
_cell.length_c   1.000
_cell.angle_alpha   90.00
_cell.angle_beta   90.00
_cell.angle_gamma   90.00
#
_symmetry.space_group_name_H-M   'P 1'
#
loop_
_entity.id
_entity.type
_entity.pdbx_description
1 polymer ?
#
loop_
_entity_poly.entity_id
_entity_poly.type
_entity_poly.pdbx_seq_one_letter_code
_entity_poly.pdbx_strand_id
1 'polypeptide(L)'
;RGAGLDPSVISMRKPGAGMFDSDGGKREAMSKVDTAWLRMERPTNLMMITGVLMFAAPLVPSAIKQLLGERFLAYRRFRQKAVNTPSGAYWETDEDFDLDWHVRVAALPGAGDKIELENFVGELASSPLDHSKPLWQFHVVENYRGGSVLVARIHHCYADGLALVQVMLSLTDTAPEPEKHAELTRTWLKRDGQNVWQRMLEPAQAKLGKALKVGNKV
;
A
#
# COMPACT_ATOMS: atom_id res chain seq x y z
N ARG A 1 37.66 39.08 25.56
CA ARG A 1 37.80 37.67 25.97
C ARG A 1 36.60 36.95 25.41
N GLY A 2 36.80 36.34 24.23
CA GLY A 2 35.77 35.53 23.54
C GLY A 2 35.81 34.11 24.11
N ALA A 3 34.64 33.61 24.47
CA ALA A 3 34.44 32.19 24.76
C ALA A 3 34.02 31.53 23.45
N GLY A 4 34.94 30.74 22.87
CA GLY A 4 34.65 29.90 21.71
C GLY A 4 33.75 28.76 22.12
N LEU A 5 32.67 28.56 21.39
CA LEU A 5 31.82 27.38 21.50
C LEU A 5 32.47 26.23 20.72
N ASP A 6 32.74 25.15 21.43
CA ASP A 6 33.26 23.89 20.92
C ASP A 6 32.24 23.22 19.97
N PRO A 7 32.61 22.90 18.71
CA PRO A 7 31.69 22.28 17.73
C PRO A 7 31.46 20.78 17.95
N SER A 8 31.96 20.16 18.99
CA SER A 8 31.94 18.69 19.17
C SER A 8 30.76 18.12 19.95
N VAL A 9 29.70 18.89 20.28
CA VAL A 9 28.55 18.42 21.09
C VAL A 9 27.22 18.50 20.36
N ILE A 10 27.22 18.24 19.05
CA ILE A 10 25.96 17.87 18.38
C ILE A 10 26.07 16.39 18.04
N SER A 11 25.95 15.56 19.07
CA SER A 11 25.65 14.14 18.92
C SER A 11 24.20 14.02 18.46
N MET A 12 23.97 13.97 17.15
CA MET A 12 22.73 13.52 16.60
C MET A 12 22.52 12.06 17.06
N ARG A 13 21.70 11.88 18.07
CA ARG A 13 21.13 10.56 18.37
C ARG A 13 20.42 10.08 17.11
N LYS A 14 21.01 9.09 16.44
CA LYS A 14 20.33 8.27 15.45
C LYS A 14 19.00 7.83 16.07
N PRO A 15 17.86 7.99 15.38
CA PRO A 15 16.62 7.39 15.86
C PRO A 15 16.90 5.92 16.08
N GLY A 16 16.55 5.42 17.26
CA GLY A 16 16.90 4.09 17.71
C GLY A 16 16.55 3.06 16.66
N ALA A 17 17.53 2.22 16.32
CA ALA A 17 17.34 0.97 15.62
C ALA A 17 16.46 0.08 16.51
N GLY A 18 15.15 0.38 16.47
CA GLY A 18 14.11 -0.38 17.13
C GLY A 18 13.72 -1.51 16.21
N MET A 19 14.27 -2.68 16.47
CA MET A 19 13.68 -3.97 16.18
C MET A 19 13.37 -4.24 14.71
N PHE A 20 14.36 -4.11 13.85
CA PHE A 20 14.40 -4.90 12.64
C PHE A 20 14.77 -6.32 13.08
N ASP A 21 13.76 -7.17 13.13
CA ASP A 21 13.99 -8.61 13.21
C ASP A 21 14.93 -8.96 12.07
N SER A 22 16.12 -9.45 12.41
CA SER A 22 17.12 -10.00 11.52
C SER A 22 16.64 -11.36 11.00
N ASP A 23 15.48 -11.37 10.34
CA ASP A 23 14.99 -12.52 9.62
C ASP A 23 15.44 -12.41 8.16
N GLY A 24 16.71 -12.73 7.95
CA GLY A 24 17.32 -12.75 6.64
C GLY A 24 16.50 -13.59 5.68
N GLY A 25 16.01 -12.96 4.60
CA GLY A 25 15.63 -13.63 3.36
C GLY A 25 14.58 -14.73 3.40
N LYS A 26 13.78 -14.88 4.44
CA LYS A 26 12.76 -15.92 4.51
C LYS A 26 11.54 -15.56 3.68
N ARG A 27 11.28 -16.39 2.68
CA ARG A 27 10.01 -16.43 1.98
C ARG A 27 8.91 -16.81 2.96
N GLU A 28 7.86 -16.01 3.02
CA GLU A 28 6.64 -16.29 3.79
C GLU A 28 5.61 -16.92 2.86
N ALA A 29 5.06 -18.09 3.20
CA ALA A 29 4.02 -18.72 2.38
C ALA A 29 2.77 -17.83 2.31
N MET A 30 2.24 -17.64 1.10
CA MET A 30 1.00 -16.91 0.90
C MET A 30 -0.20 -17.72 1.41
N SER A 31 -1.23 -17.03 1.89
CA SER A 31 -2.50 -17.68 2.20
C SER A 31 -3.11 -18.32 0.95
N LYS A 32 -4.00 -19.29 1.13
CA LYS A 32 -4.71 -19.91 0.00
C LYS A 32 -5.56 -18.92 -0.79
N VAL A 33 -6.12 -17.92 -0.11
CA VAL A 33 -6.95 -16.87 -0.72
C VAL A 33 -6.07 -15.92 -1.54
N ASP A 34 -4.97 -15.43 -0.98
CA ASP A 34 -4.05 -14.54 -1.70
C ASP A 34 -3.43 -15.26 -2.91
N THR A 35 -3.07 -16.55 -2.73
CA THR A 35 -2.58 -17.40 -3.82
C THR A 35 -3.63 -17.55 -4.93
N ALA A 36 -4.90 -17.71 -4.58
CA ALA A 36 -5.97 -17.80 -5.57
C ALA A 36 -6.08 -16.50 -6.37
N TRP A 37 -6.09 -15.34 -5.72
CA TRP A 37 -6.10 -14.04 -6.41
C TRP A 37 -4.90 -13.89 -7.34
N LEU A 38 -3.70 -14.20 -6.87
CA LEU A 38 -2.48 -14.12 -7.69
C LEU A 38 -2.52 -15.03 -8.93
N ARG A 39 -3.09 -16.23 -8.79
CA ARG A 39 -3.18 -17.23 -9.88
C ARG A 39 -4.37 -17.02 -10.82
N MET A 40 -5.38 -16.28 -10.40
CA MET A 40 -6.54 -15.96 -11.25
C MET A 40 -6.25 -14.86 -12.26
N GLU A 41 -5.18 -14.08 -12.07
CA GLU A 41 -4.82 -13.01 -12.98
C GLU A 41 -4.55 -13.52 -14.40
N ARG A 42 -5.07 -12.81 -15.39
CA ARG A 42 -4.89 -13.06 -16.82
C ARG A 42 -4.76 -11.72 -17.54
N PRO A 43 -4.11 -11.65 -18.71
CA PRO A 43 -4.02 -10.41 -19.48
C PRO A 43 -5.39 -9.78 -19.80
N THR A 44 -6.43 -10.61 -19.91
CA THR A 44 -7.82 -10.17 -20.16
C THR A 44 -8.65 -9.95 -18.89
N ASN A 45 -8.07 -10.21 -17.71
CA ASN A 45 -8.75 -10.07 -16.43
C ASN A 45 -7.71 -9.82 -15.32
N LEU A 46 -7.29 -8.58 -15.21
CA LEU A 46 -6.32 -8.16 -14.19
C LEU A 46 -6.96 -8.19 -12.81
N MET A 47 -6.31 -8.86 -11.86
CA MET A 47 -6.77 -8.95 -10.46
C MET A 47 -6.30 -7.74 -9.66
N MET A 48 -6.69 -6.56 -10.11
CA MET A 48 -6.25 -5.28 -9.60
C MET A 48 -7.44 -4.43 -9.18
N ILE A 49 -7.31 -3.80 -8.02
CA ILE A 49 -8.23 -2.76 -7.55
C ILE A 49 -7.65 -1.41 -7.96
N THR A 50 -8.46 -0.59 -8.62
CA THR A 50 -8.11 0.79 -8.96
C THR A 50 -9.01 1.74 -8.17
N GLY A 51 -8.40 2.53 -7.28
CA GLY A 51 -9.06 3.58 -6.52
C GLY A 51 -8.72 4.96 -7.06
N VAL A 52 -9.70 5.87 -7.10
CA VAL A 52 -9.52 7.25 -7.58
C VAL A 52 -9.99 8.21 -6.49
N LEU A 53 -9.07 9.02 -5.98
CA LEU A 53 -9.35 10.05 -4.98
C LEU A 53 -9.13 11.42 -5.62
N MET A 54 -10.17 12.24 -5.64
CA MET A 54 -10.14 13.59 -6.22
C MET A 54 -10.01 14.63 -5.11
N PHE A 55 -9.10 15.57 -5.29
CA PHE A 55 -8.81 16.65 -4.34
C PHE A 55 -9.08 17.99 -5.02
N ALA A 56 -9.79 18.87 -4.31
CA ALA A 56 -10.09 20.23 -4.78
C ALA A 56 -8.86 21.16 -4.79
N ALA A 57 -7.80 20.78 -4.06
CA ALA A 57 -6.55 21.52 -4.01
C ALA A 57 -5.41 20.70 -4.65
N PRO A 58 -4.37 21.34 -5.17
CA PRO A 58 -3.19 20.66 -5.67
C PRO A 58 -2.49 19.83 -4.59
N LEU A 59 -2.16 18.59 -4.91
CA LEU A 59 -1.31 17.74 -4.07
C LEU A 59 0.16 18.02 -4.38
N VAL A 60 0.98 18.00 -3.33
CA VAL A 60 2.43 18.10 -3.46
C VAL A 60 3.01 16.66 -3.55
N PRO A 61 3.60 16.25 -4.69
CA PRO A 61 4.05 14.87 -4.87
C PRO A 61 5.03 14.38 -3.81
N SER A 62 5.94 15.25 -3.34
CA SER A 62 6.88 14.89 -2.27
C SER A 62 6.19 14.63 -0.93
N ALA A 63 5.12 15.39 -0.61
CA ALA A 63 4.34 15.16 0.60
C ALA A 63 3.56 13.83 0.52
N ILE A 64 3.03 13.47 -0.66
CA ILE A 64 2.39 12.17 -0.88
C ILE A 64 3.41 11.03 -0.73
N LYS A 65 4.62 11.15 -1.30
CA LYS A 65 5.69 10.17 -1.11
C LYS A 65 6.05 10.00 0.36
N GLN A 66 6.21 11.10 1.09
CA GLN A 66 6.48 11.07 2.53
C GLN A 66 5.35 10.35 3.29
N LEU A 67 4.10 10.73 3.05
CA LEU A 67 2.93 10.12 3.67
C LEU A 67 2.88 8.60 3.43
N LEU A 68 3.09 8.17 2.18
CA LEU A 68 3.11 6.75 1.82
C LEU A 68 4.29 6.03 2.48
N GLY A 69 5.46 6.66 2.53
CA GLY A 69 6.63 6.13 3.23
C GLY A 69 6.39 5.90 4.71
N GLU A 70 5.73 6.83 5.37
CA GLU A 70 5.47 6.79 6.81
C GLU A 70 4.29 5.88 7.19
N ARG A 71 3.18 5.93 6.45
CA ARG A 71 1.92 5.27 6.82
C ARG A 71 1.66 3.99 6.02
N PHE A 72 1.80 4.02 4.70
CA PHE A 72 1.51 2.87 3.84
C PHE A 72 2.59 1.79 3.97
N LEU A 73 3.85 2.19 3.92
CA LEU A 73 4.98 1.26 4.07
C LEU A 73 5.24 0.82 5.52
N ALA A 74 4.49 1.33 6.50
CA ALA A 74 4.43 0.75 7.84
C ALA A 74 3.84 -0.68 7.80
N TYR A 75 3.01 -0.97 6.82
CA TYR A 75 2.54 -2.32 6.53
C TYR A 75 3.60 -3.08 5.73
N ARG A 76 4.33 -4.00 6.38
CA ARG A 76 5.43 -4.78 5.78
C ARG A 76 5.04 -5.40 4.43
N ARG A 77 3.80 -5.82 4.28
CA ARG A 77 3.26 -6.47 3.08
C ARG A 77 3.50 -5.65 1.80
N PHE A 78 3.40 -4.34 1.87
CA PHE A 78 3.61 -3.46 0.70
C PHE A 78 5.09 -3.27 0.31
N ARG A 79 6.04 -3.87 1.07
CA ARG A 79 7.45 -3.97 0.69
C ARG A 79 7.81 -5.36 0.16
N GLN A 80 6.84 -6.26 0.03
CA GLN A 80 7.07 -7.63 -0.39
C GLN A 80 6.55 -7.87 -1.80
N LYS A 81 7.28 -8.63 -2.58
CA LYS A 81 6.85 -9.15 -3.89
C LYS A 81 6.00 -10.40 -3.71
N ALA A 82 5.02 -10.57 -4.58
CA ALA A 82 4.24 -11.79 -4.68
C ALA A 82 4.92 -12.74 -5.68
N VAL A 83 5.54 -13.80 -5.20
CA VAL A 83 6.30 -14.75 -6.02
C VAL A 83 5.48 -16.02 -6.20
N ASN A 84 5.12 -16.35 -7.44
CA ASN A 84 4.41 -17.58 -7.78
C ASN A 84 5.36 -18.62 -8.37
N THR A 85 5.40 -19.82 -7.78
CA THR A 85 6.23 -20.92 -8.22
C THR A 85 5.40 -22.21 -8.39
N PRO A 86 5.90 -23.24 -9.07
CA PRO A 86 5.20 -24.53 -9.14
C PRO A 86 4.93 -25.15 -7.77
N SER A 87 5.82 -24.90 -6.79
CA SER A 87 5.72 -25.45 -5.43
C SER A 87 4.81 -24.65 -4.51
N GLY A 88 4.43 -23.40 -4.88
CA GLY A 88 3.57 -22.54 -4.07
C GLY A 88 3.76 -21.06 -4.38
N ALA A 89 2.97 -20.23 -3.71
CA ALA A 89 3.10 -18.78 -3.77
C ALA A 89 3.64 -18.25 -2.43
N TYR A 90 4.50 -17.23 -2.52
CA TYR A 90 5.26 -16.72 -1.39
C TYR A 90 5.33 -15.20 -1.42
N TRP A 91 5.42 -14.60 -0.25
CA TRP A 91 5.82 -13.22 -0.05
C TRP A 91 7.33 -13.16 0.15
N GLU A 92 8.00 -12.30 -0.58
CA GLU A 92 9.45 -12.10 -0.52
C GLU A 92 9.75 -10.60 -0.38
N THR A 93 10.60 -10.22 0.57
CA THR A 93 11.00 -8.82 0.72
C THR A 93 11.69 -8.35 -0.56
N ASP A 94 11.30 -7.18 -1.07
CA ASP A 94 12.00 -6.56 -2.19
C ASP A 94 13.20 -5.78 -1.65
N GLU A 95 14.39 -6.33 -1.81
CA GLU A 95 15.64 -5.70 -1.36
C GLU A 95 15.98 -4.43 -2.18
N ASP A 96 15.50 -4.37 -3.43
CA ASP A 96 15.67 -3.24 -4.33
C ASP A 96 14.41 -2.35 -4.38
N PHE A 97 13.71 -2.24 -3.26
CA PHE A 97 12.48 -1.47 -3.17
C PHE A 97 12.74 0.03 -3.44
N ASP A 98 12.05 0.56 -4.43
CA ASP A 98 12.13 1.98 -4.82
C ASP A 98 10.76 2.64 -4.75
N LEU A 99 10.57 3.55 -3.81
CA LEU A 99 9.32 4.29 -3.66
C LEU A 99 9.03 5.21 -4.85
N ASP A 100 10.06 5.73 -5.50
CA ASP A 100 9.91 6.60 -6.67
C ASP A 100 9.39 5.84 -7.89
N TRP A 101 9.69 4.55 -7.97
CA TRP A 101 9.09 3.68 -8.98
C TRP A 101 7.59 3.44 -8.71
N HIS A 102 7.21 3.36 -7.44
CA HIS A 102 5.84 3.09 -7.01
C HIS A 102 4.94 4.33 -7.00
N VAL A 103 5.50 5.54 -6.85
CA VAL A 103 4.74 6.80 -6.77
C VAL A 103 5.10 7.68 -7.96
N ARG A 104 4.25 7.66 -8.97
CA ARG A 104 4.46 8.36 -10.23
C ARG A 104 3.72 9.70 -10.24
N VAL A 105 4.32 10.69 -10.87
CA VAL A 105 3.66 11.96 -11.16
C VAL A 105 3.21 11.93 -12.60
N ALA A 106 1.99 12.37 -12.86
CA ALA A 106 1.40 12.44 -14.19
C ALA A 106 0.65 13.77 -14.36
N ALA A 107 0.53 14.20 -15.60
CA ALA A 107 -0.34 15.30 -16.00
C ALA A 107 -1.27 14.79 -17.10
N LEU A 108 -2.55 15.18 -17.02
CA LEU A 108 -3.50 14.89 -18.07
C LEU A 108 -3.21 15.79 -19.30
N PRO A 109 -3.45 15.31 -20.51
CA PRO A 109 -3.37 16.15 -21.70
C PRO A 109 -4.43 17.25 -21.67
N GLY A 110 -4.22 18.30 -22.45
CA GLY A 110 -5.21 19.34 -22.68
C GLY A 110 -5.62 20.12 -21.43
N ALA A 111 -6.93 20.21 -21.18
CA ALA A 111 -7.52 20.98 -20.10
C ALA A 111 -7.56 20.25 -18.75
N GLY A 112 -7.18 18.99 -18.69
CA GLY A 112 -7.30 18.18 -17.47
C GLY A 112 -8.76 17.95 -17.06
N ASP A 113 -9.60 17.60 -18.02
CA ASP A 113 -11.03 17.43 -17.78
C ASP A 113 -11.39 15.99 -17.35
N LYS A 114 -12.69 15.73 -17.19
CA LYS A 114 -13.20 14.43 -16.76
C LYS A 114 -12.92 13.33 -17.78
N ILE A 115 -13.04 13.62 -19.06
CA ILE A 115 -12.86 12.63 -20.13
C ILE A 115 -11.39 12.18 -20.17
N GLU A 116 -10.48 13.13 -20.06
CA GLU A 116 -9.03 12.88 -20.03
C GLU A 116 -8.64 12.05 -18.80
N LEU A 117 -9.25 12.34 -17.63
CA LEU A 117 -9.05 11.53 -16.43
C LEU A 117 -9.60 10.12 -16.60
N GLU A 118 -10.81 9.95 -17.16
CA GLU A 118 -11.42 8.64 -17.38
C GLU A 118 -10.58 7.80 -18.35
N ASN A 119 -10.06 8.38 -19.41
CA ASN A 119 -9.14 7.73 -20.35
C ASN A 119 -7.85 7.29 -19.65
N PHE A 120 -7.22 8.19 -18.91
CA PHE A 120 -6.00 7.88 -18.15
C PHE A 120 -6.21 6.76 -17.14
N VAL A 121 -7.30 6.80 -16.37
CA VAL A 121 -7.64 5.74 -15.41
C VAL A 121 -7.94 4.42 -16.13
N GLY A 122 -8.63 4.48 -17.28
CA GLY A 122 -8.92 3.31 -18.13
C GLY A 122 -7.65 2.64 -18.65
N GLU A 123 -6.66 3.41 -19.10
CA GLU A 123 -5.35 2.90 -19.51
C GLU A 123 -4.62 2.24 -18.35
N LEU A 124 -4.60 2.88 -17.18
CA LEU A 124 -3.99 2.33 -15.98
C LEU A 124 -4.68 1.03 -15.54
N ALA A 125 -6.02 1.01 -15.53
CA ALA A 125 -6.80 -0.17 -15.14
C ALA A 125 -6.64 -1.34 -16.13
N SER A 126 -6.28 -1.05 -17.38
CA SER A 126 -6.06 -2.06 -18.43
C SER A 126 -4.61 -2.52 -18.55
N SER A 127 -3.68 -1.89 -17.82
CA SER A 127 -2.27 -2.21 -17.84
C SER A 127 -1.89 -3.08 -16.64
N PRO A 128 -1.14 -4.20 -16.82
CA PRO A 128 -0.72 -5.03 -15.70
C PRO A 128 0.29 -4.30 -14.81
N LEU A 129 0.37 -4.72 -13.55
CA LEU A 129 1.46 -4.34 -12.65
C LEU A 129 2.70 -5.20 -12.94
N ASP A 130 3.88 -4.67 -12.63
CA ASP A 130 5.15 -5.38 -12.82
C ASP A 130 5.36 -6.40 -11.69
N HIS A 131 5.32 -7.69 -12.03
CA HIS A 131 5.50 -8.80 -11.07
C HIS A 131 6.92 -8.92 -10.51
N SER A 132 7.90 -8.19 -11.05
CA SER A 132 9.24 -8.12 -10.46
C SER A 132 9.31 -7.20 -9.24
N LYS A 133 8.24 -6.45 -8.97
CA LYS A 133 8.09 -5.47 -7.89
C LYS A 133 6.89 -5.81 -6.99
N PRO A 134 6.74 -5.19 -5.81
CA PRO A 134 5.49 -5.17 -5.09
C PRO A 134 4.34 -4.68 -5.97
N LEU A 135 3.23 -5.45 -6.02
CA LEU A 135 2.16 -5.24 -7.01
C LEU A 135 1.21 -4.10 -6.60
N TRP A 136 1.72 -2.89 -6.54
CA TRP A 136 0.94 -1.68 -6.33
C TRP A 136 1.65 -0.47 -6.92
N GLN A 137 0.89 0.55 -7.30
CA GLN A 137 1.37 1.87 -7.74
C GLN A 137 0.38 2.96 -7.36
N PHE A 138 0.91 4.16 -7.10
CA PHE A 138 0.15 5.39 -6.99
C PHE A 138 0.55 6.35 -8.10
N HIS A 139 -0.44 7.04 -8.67
CA HIS A 139 -0.23 8.11 -9.64
C HIS A 139 -0.82 9.41 -9.09
N VAL A 140 0.03 10.43 -8.93
CA VAL A 140 -0.37 11.78 -8.55
C VAL A 140 -0.60 12.55 -9.85
N VAL A 141 -1.84 12.87 -10.15
CA VAL A 141 -2.23 13.67 -11.32
C VAL A 141 -2.39 15.12 -10.87
N GLU A 142 -1.55 16.03 -11.40
CA GLU A 142 -1.40 17.39 -10.86
C GLU A 142 -2.38 18.41 -11.42
N ASN A 143 -2.97 18.18 -12.60
CA ASN A 143 -3.69 19.24 -13.34
C ASN A 143 -5.18 18.92 -13.57
N TYR A 144 -5.84 18.26 -12.62
CA TYR A 144 -7.27 17.98 -12.75
C TYR A 144 -8.13 19.12 -12.19
N ARG A 145 -8.77 19.91 -13.06
CA ARG A 145 -9.74 20.96 -12.70
C ARG A 145 -9.26 21.94 -11.62
N GLY A 146 -7.97 22.28 -11.65
CA GLY A 146 -7.36 23.18 -10.65
C GLY A 146 -6.99 22.51 -9.32
N GLY A 147 -7.26 21.21 -9.18
CA GLY A 147 -6.84 20.36 -8.07
C GLY A 147 -5.95 19.22 -8.55
N SER A 148 -6.00 18.09 -7.84
CA SER A 148 -5.24 16.90 -8.17
C SER A 148 -6.06 15.64 -7.99
N VAL A 149 -5.60 14.55 -8.61
CA VAL A 149 -6.16 13.20 -8.39
C VAL A 149 -5.06 12.25 -7.96
N LEU A 150 -5.35 11.41 -6.98
CA LEU A 150 -4.51 10.27 -6.60
C LEU A 150 -5.18 9.00 -7.10
N VAL A 151 -4.53 8.32 -8.04
CA VAL A 151 -4.97 7.01 -8.54
C VAL A 151 -4.13 5.93 -7.87
N ALA A 152 -4.77 5.05 -7.12
CA ALA A 152 -4.16 3.90 -6.45
C ALA A 152 -4.47 2.63 -7.24
N ARG A 153 -3.46 1.83 -7.55
CA ARG A 153 -3.57 0.52 -8.19
C ARG A 153 -2.94 -0.51 -7.29
N ILE A 154 -3.69 -1.49 -6.85
CA ILE A 154 -3.20 -2.51 -5.90
C ILE A 154 -3.77 -3.86 -6.32
N HIS A 155 -2.91 -4.87 -6.46
CA HIS A 155 -3.34 -6.22 -6.78
C HIS A 155 -4.11 -6.86 -5.62
N HIS A 156 -5.16 -7.57 -5.91
CA HIS A 156 -6.06 -8.19 -4.94
C HIS A 156 -5.39 -9.16 -3.95
N CYS A 157 -4.25 -9.75 -4.32
CA CYS A 157 -3.52 -10.64 -3.41
C CYS A 157 -2.95 -9.92 -2.18
N TYR A 158 -2.81 -8.58 -2.21
CA TYR A 158 -2.29 -7.80 -1.07
C TYR A 158 -3.34 -7.52 0.00
N ALA A 159 -4.59 -7.36 -0.40
CA ALA A 159 -5.69 -7.11 0.51
C ALA A 159 -7.04 -7.38 -0.16
N ASP A 160 -8.01 -7.86 0.59
CA ASP A 160 -9.40 -7.81 0.15
C ASP A 160 -9.91 -6.35 0.14
N GLY A 161 -11.07 -6.15 -0.47
CA GLY A 161 -11.61 -4.79 -0.66
C GLY A 161 -11.82 -4.04 0.66
N LEU A 162 -12.24 -4.70 1.74
CA LEU A 162 -12.47 -4.07 3.05
C LEU A 162 -11.15 -3.71 3.73
N ALA A 163 -10.16 -4.61 3.70
CA ALA A 163 -8.83 -4.34 4.24
C ALA A 163 -8.16 -3.18 3.50
N LEU A 164 -8.31 -3.11 2.17
CA LEU A 164 -7.77 -2.03 1.38
C LEU A 164 -8.41 -0.68 1.71
N VAL A 165 -9.74 -0.65 1.88
CA VAL A 165 -10.43 0.58 2.33
C VAL A 165 -9.88 1.06 3.67
N GLN A 166 -9.63 0.18 4.63
CA GLN A 166 -9.05 0.55 5.92
C GLN A 166 -7.61 1.07 5.78
N VAL A 167 -6.79 0.45 4.92
CA VAL A 167 -5.45 0.96 4.61
C VAL A 167 -5.55 2.36 4.00
N MET A 168 -6.43 2.57 3.04
CA MET A 168 -6.62 3.90 2.42
C MET A 168 -7.13 4.94 3.43
N LEU A 169 -8.05 4.57 4.32
CA LEU A 169 -8.50 5.45 5.40
C LEU A 169 -7.38 5.78 6.40
N SER A 170 -6.43 4.87 6.63
CA SER A 170 -5.28 5.13 7.50
C SER A 170 -4.30 6.17 6.91
N LEU A 171 -4.40 6.44 5.61
CA LEU A 171 -3.62 7.49 4.95
C LEU A 171 -4.24 8.87 5.12
N THR A 172 -5.50 8.96 5.52
CA THR A 172 -6.23 10.22 5.70
C THR A 172 -6.33 10.59 7.16
N ASP A 173 -6.42 11.89 7.44
CA ASP A 173 -6.67 12.40 8.77
C ASP A 173 -8.15 12.77 8.91
N THR A 174 -8.75 12.53 10.07
CA THR A 174 -10.16 12.87 10.35
C THR A 174 -10.34 14.33 10.75
N ALA A 175 -9.23 15.06 10.97
CA ALA A 175 -9.22 16.47 11.32
C ALA A 175 -8.01 17.17 10.68
N PRO A 176 -8.08 18.49 10.42
CA PRO A 176 -6.99 19.25 9.84
C PRO A 176 -5.73 19.36 10.72
N GLU A 177 -5.80 18.99 11.99
CA GLU A 177 -4.67 19.06 12.94
C GLU A 177 -4.03 17.69 13.14
N PRO A 178 -2.76 17.53 12.72
CA PRO A 178 -2.09 16.22 12.67
C PRO A 178 -1.65 15.62 14.00
N GLU A 179 -1.66 16.37 15.12
CA GLU A 179 -0.97 15.94 16.35
C GLU A 179 -1.60 14.72 17.07
N LYS A 180 -2.89 14.49 16.93
CA LYS A 180 -3.59 13.39 17.65
C LYS A 180 -3.55 12.04 16.92
N HIS A 181 -3.28 12.02 15.63
CA HIS A 181 -3.34 10.79 14.83
C HIS A 181 -2.06 9.94 14.87
N ALA A 182 -0.90 10.56 15.02
CA ALA A 182 0.37 9.83 15.13
C ALA A 182 0.38 8.88 16.34
N GLU A 183 -0.30 9.23 17.41
CA GLU A 183 -0.38 8.42 18.62
C GLU A 183 -1.37 7.27 18.50
N LEU A 184 -2.52 7.50 17.87
CA LEU A 184 -3.49 6.44 17.56
C LEU A 184 -2.95 5.42 16.57
N THR A 185 -2.32 5.87 15.49
CA THR A 185 -1.71 4.99 14.48
C THR A 185 -0.55 4.17 15.09
N ARG A 186 0.29 4.79 15.93
CA ARG A 186 1.34 4.06 16.67
C ARG A 186 0.78 3.04 17.65
N THR A 187 -0.33 3.35 18.31
CA THR A 187 -0.99 2.45 19.25
C THR A 187 -1.64 1.28 18.52
N TRP A 188 -2.25 1.51 17.36
CA TRP A 188 -2.79 0.47 16.49
C TRP A 188 -1.69 -0.44 15.91
N LEU A 189 -0.61 0.13 15.41
CA LEU A 189 0.53 -0.62 14.86
C LEU A 189 1.28 -1.45 15.92
N LYS A 190 1.39 -0.96 17.16
CA LYS A 190 1.98 -1.72 18.26
C LYS A 190 1.09 -2.86 18.77
N ARG A 191 -0.23 -2.69 18.68
CA ARG A 191 -1.19 -3.64 19.26
C ARG A 191 -1.56 -4.79 18.32
N ASP A 192 -1.48 -4.59 16.99
CA ASP A 192 -2.08 -5.50 16.02
C ASP A 192 -1.24 -5.79 14.76
N GLY A 193 0.03 -5.43 14.71
CA GLY A 193 0.87 -5.57 13.50
C GLY A 193 0.96 -7.00 12.92
N GLN A 194 0.59 -8.04 13.68
CA GLN A 194 0.48 -9.42 13.21
C GLN A 194 -0.98 -9.92 13.15
N ASN A 195 -1.89 -9.34 13.90
CA ASN A 195 -3.25 -9.89 14.10
C ASN A 195 -4.34 -9.19 13.29
N VAL A 196 -4.11 -8.00 12.73
CA VAL A 196 -5.12 -7.29 11.93
C VAL A 196 -5.49 -8.09 10.69
N TRP A 197 -4.49 -8.64 9.99
CA TRP A 197 -4.73 -9.48 8.82
C TRP A 197 -5.42 -10.80 9.18
N GLN A 198 -5.07 -11.43 10.29
CA GLN A 198 -5.71 -12.66 10.75
C GLN A 198 -7.14 -12.41 11.21
N ARG A 199 -7.42 -11.35 11.99
CA ARG A 199 -8.78 -11.00 12.46
C ARG A 199 -9.71 -10.56 11.34
N MET A 200 -9.20 -9.92 10.28
CA MET A 200 -10.01 -9.55 9.11
C MET A 200 -10.37 -10.75 8.25
N LEU A 201 -9.52 -11.77 8.21
CA LEU A 201 -9.74 -12.99 7.44
C LEU A 201 -10.57 -14.05 8.18
N GLU A 202 -10.57 -14.06 9.52
CA GLU A 202 -11.35 -15.01 10.34
C GLU A 202 -12.87 -15.02 10.03
N PRO A 203 -13.57 -13.88 9.88
CA PRO A 203 -15.01 -13.92 9.55
C PRO A 203 -15.31 -14.48 8.18
N ALA A 204 -14.43 -14.24 7.19
CA ALA A 204 -14.61 -14.77 5.84
C ALA A 204 -14.30 -16.27 5.78
N GLN A 205 -13.26 -16.73 6.47
CA GLN A 205 -12.91 -18.14 6.57
C GLN A 205 -13.97 -18.95 7.36
N ALA A 206 -14.53 -18.38 8.41
CA ALA A 206 -15.59 -19.02 9.20
C ALA A 206 -16.89 -19.18 8.39
N LYS A 207 -17.22 -18.23 7.49
CA LYS A 207 -18.37 -18.33 6.58
C LYS A 207 -18.14 -19.33 5.46
N LEU A 208 -16.95 -19.39 4.87
CA LEU A 208 -16.60 -20.39 3.84
C LEU A 208 -16.56 -21.80 4.43
N GLY A 209 -16.00 -21.98 5.62
CA GLY A 209 -15.96 -23.27 6.31
C GLY A 209 -17.34 -23.81 6.68
N LYS A 210 -18.32 -22.94 6.98
CA LYS A 210 -19.71 -23.33 7.20
C LYS A 210 -20.43 -23.69 5.89
N ALA A 211 -20.19 -22.97 4.81
CA ALA A 211 -20.79 -23.26 3.50
C ALA A 211 -20.32 -24.60 2.94
N LEU A 212 -19.04 -24.96 3.11
CA LEU A 212 -18.49 -26.25 2.68
C LEU A 212 -18.96 -27.43 3.52
N LYS A 213 -19.32 -27.21 4.81
CA LYS A 213 -19.87 -28.27 5.68
C LYS A 213 -21.36 -28.57 5.42
N VAL A 214 -22.10 -27.64 4.84
CA VAL A 214 -23.52 -27.83 4.49
C VAL A 214 -23.67 -28.60 3.16
N GLY A 215 -22.70 -28.52 2.26
CA GLY A 215 -22.73 -29.23 0.95
C GLY A 215 -22.37 -30.72 1.04
N ASN A 216 -21.99 -31.26 2.18
CA ASN A 216 -21.58 -32.67 2.31
C ASN A 216 -22.57 -33.53 3.14
N LYS A 217 -23.84 -33.09 3.23
CA LYS A 217 -24.96 -33.86 3.79
C LYS A 217 -26.11 -33.91 2.77
N VAL A 218 -25.87 -34.62 1.70
CA VAL A 218 -26.91 -35.24 0.85
C VAL A 218 -26.36 -36.58 0.34
#